data_1caa8309698609be5255ae39fb7156fb
#
_entry.id   1caa8309698609be5255ae39fb7156fb
#
_cell.length_a   1.000
_cell.length_b   1.000
_cell.length_c   1.000
_cell.angle_alpha   90.00
_cell.angle_beta   90.00
_cell.angle_gamma   90.00
#
_symmetry.space_group_name_H-M   'P 1'
#
loop_
_entity.id
_entity.type
_entity.pdbx_description
1 polymer ?
#
loop_
_entity_poly.entity_id
_entity_poly.type
_entity_poly.pdbx_seq_one_letter_code
_entity_poly.pdbx_strand_id
1 'polypeptide(L)'
;LLFPASLALAALFLFQASNMGVADYVIELGKDQGYSIGYLSNLLTVANVVAISGALLVYFLGTRFGRAVPILIGTLIAGSFTFLFHWSQIESLFFVANAITGVTWAFTVPYLLGLCATFDEHGRVVVFAGFISKMGLASGPLIGAMVVGDGNFTTIINLATTGLLLCGALAIWAEVSAKKFADR
;
A
#
# COMPACT_ATOMS: atom_id res chain seq x y z
N LEU A 1 16.47 -13.83 -14.24
CA LEU A 1 16.02 -12.92 -13.14
C LEU A 1 14.97 -11.86 -13.57
N LEU A 2 14.72 -11.63 -14.88
CA LEU A 2 13.73 -10.62 -15.32
C LEU A 2 12.29 -10.90 -14.85
N PHE A 3 11.86 -12.16 -14.83
CA PHE A 3 10.48 -12.52 -14.45
C PHE A 3 10.20 -12.25 -12.97
N PRO A 4 11.00 -12.71 -11.98
CA PRO A 4 10.80 -12.34 -10.59
C PRO A 4 10.87 -10.83 -10.34
N ALA A 5 11.76 -10.11 -11.02
CA ALA A 5 11.87 -8.66 -10.91
C ALA A 5 10.60 -7.95 -11.41
N SER A 6 10.01 -8.39 -12.53
CA SER A 6 8.75 -7.81 -13.03
C SER A 6 7.58 -8.04 -12.07
N LEU A 7 7.51 -9.19 -11.40
CA LEU A 7 6.50 -9.46 -10.37
C LEU A 7 6.66 -8.53 -9.15
N ALA A 8 7.91 -8.30 -8.71
CA ALA A 8 8.19 -7.38 -7.60
C ALA A 8 7.85 -5.92 -7.96
N LEU A 9 8.16 -5.49 -9.18
CA LEU A 9 7.79 -4.16 -9.68
C LEU A 9 6.27 -3.99 -9.80
N ALA A 10 5.55 -5.01 -10.29
CA ALA A 10 4.10 -5.01 -10.36
C ALA A 10 3.47 -4.95 -8.95
N ALA A 11 4.02 -5.69 -7.99
CA ALA A 11 3.59 -5.63 -6.59
C ALA A 11 3.76 -4.21 -6.02
N LEU A 12 4.91 -3.58 -6.24
CA LEU A 12 5.19 -2.21 -5.80
C LEU A 12 4.22 -1.21 -6.44
N PHE A 13 3.96 -1.32 -7.74
CA PHE A 13 2.99 -0.47 -8.44
C PHE A 13 1.59 -0.61 -7.84
N LEU A 14 1.10 -1.85 -7.70
CA LEU A 14 -0.23 -2.11 -7.15
C LEU A 14 -0.37 -1.59 -5.71
N PHE A 15 0.64 -1.78 -4.88
CA PHE A 15 0.63 -1.28 -3.51
C PHE A 15 0.48 0.24 -3.47
N GLN A 16 1.29 0.96 -4.25
CA GLN A 16 1.27 2.42 -4.28
C GLN A 16 -0.03 2.96 -4.88
N ALA A 17 -0.49 2.39 -6.00
CA ALA A 17 -1.73 2.80 -6.64
C ALA A 17 -2.95 2.57 -5.73
N SER A 18 -3.01 1.41 -5.08
CA SER A 18 -4.13 1.06 -4.20
C SER A 18 -4.20 1.94 -2.95
N ASN A 19 -3.06 2.16 -2.28
CA ASN A 19 -3.05 3.04 -1.12
C ASN A 19 -3.41 4.48 -1.48
N MET A 20 -2.79 5.04 -2.53
CA MET A 20 -3.01 6.43 -2.91
C MET A 20 -4.40 6.64 -3.52
N GLY A 21 -4.94 5.62 -4.19
CA GLY A 21 -6.31 5.64 -4.73
C GLY A 21 -7.37 5.91 -3.68
N VAL A 22 -7.20 5.42 -2.44
CA VAL A 22 -8.13 5.72 -1.34
C VAL A 22 -7.67 6.94 -0.54
N ALA A 23 -6.37 7.07 -0.26
CA ALA A 23 -5.83 8.14 0.58
C ALA A 23 -6.20 9.54 0.09
N ASP A 24 -6.18 9.78 -1.22
CA ASP A 24 -6.54 11.07 -1.81
C ASP A 24 -8.04 11.40 -1.68
N TYR A 25 -8.90 10.39 -1.48
CA TYR A 25 -10.34 10.57 -1.35
C TYR A 25 -10.84 10.48 0.10
N VAL A 26 -9.95 10.33 1.08
CA VAL A 26 -10.34 10.21 2.51
C VAL A 26 -11.06 11.45 3.00
N ILE A 27 -10.66 12.65 2.57
CA ILE A 27 -11.32 13.90 2.98
C ILE A 27 -12.73 13.97 2.40
N GLU A 28 -12.90 13.65 1.12
CA GLU A 28 -14.20 13.61 0.46
C GLU A 28 -15.12 12.57 1.09
N LEU A 29 -14.60 11.37 1.34
CA LEU A 29 -15.32 10.31 2.04
C LEU A 29 -15.76 10.75 3.45
N GLY A 30 -14.88 11.42 4.19
CA GLY A 30 -15.22 11.93 5.52
C GLY A 30 -16.26 13.06 5.47
N LYS A 31 -16.20 13.94 4.49
CA LYS A 31 -17.22 15.00 4.28
C LYS A 31 -18.59 14.41 3.94
N ASP A 32 -18.62 13.36 3.13
CA ASP A 32 -19.85 12.64 2.78
C ASP A 32 -20.53 12.04 4.02
N GLN A 33 -19.75 11.67 5.03
CA GLN A 33 -20.25 11.22 6.33
C GLN A 33 -20.61 12.37 7.31
N GLY A 34 -20.47 13.62 6.88
CA GLY A 34 -20.79 14.81 7.69
C GLY A 34 -19.67 15.26 8.63
N TYR A 35 -18.46 14.73 8.51
CA TYR A 35 -17.35 15.17 9.35
C TYR A 35 -16.85 16.57 8.96
N SER A 36 -16.54 17.40 9.95
CA SER A 36 -16.01 18.75 9.70
C SER A 36 -14.56 18.69 9.18
N ILE A 37 -14.17 19.69 8.37
CA ILE A 37 -12.79 19.79 7.85
C ILE A 37 -11.77 19.85 8.99
N GLY A 38 -12.09 20.57 10.09
CA GLY A 38 -11.22 20.67 11.26
C GLY A 38 -10.99 19.31 11.92
N TYR A 39 -12.03 18.49 12.06
CA TYR A 39 -11.92 17.13 12.56
C TYR A 39 -11.05 16.26 11.63
N LEU A 40 -11.33 16.27 10.32
CA LEU A 40 -10.58 15.50 9.33
C LEU A 40 -9.10 15.86 9.30
N SER A 41 -8.77 17.15 9.36
CA SER A 41 -7.38 17.61 9.40
C SER A 41 -6.65 17.12 10.65
N ASN A 42 -7.29 17.19 11.82
CA ASN A 42 -6.71 16.68 13.06
C ASN A 42 -6.54 15.16 13.02
N LEU A 43 -7.55 14.44 12.54
CA LEU A 43 -7.52 12.98 12.37
C LEU A 43 -6.34 12.57 11.48
N LEU A 44 -6.20 13.17 10.29
CA LEU A 44 -5.11 12.86 9.37
C LEU A 44 -3.74 13.23 9.95
N THR A 45 -3.64 14.33 10.70
CA THR A 45 -2.40 14.71 11.40
C THR A 45 -1.98 13.63 12.40
N VAL A 46 -2.91 13.19 13.25
CA VAL A 46 -2.64 12.12 14.21
C VAL A 46 -2.31 10.81 13.52
N ALA A 47 -3.07 10.43 12.48
CA ALA A 47 -2.81 9.23 11.70
C ALA A 47 -1.40 9.24 11.07
N ASN A 48 -0.95 10.37 10.52
CA ASN A 48 0.39 10.52 9.96
C ASN A 48 1.50 10.41 11.03
N VAL A 49 1.29 10.94 12.23
CA VAL A 49 2.22 10.76 13.35
C VAL A 49 2.29 9.28 13.76
N VAL A 50 1.15 8.62 13.85
CA VAL A 50 1.09 7.17 14.16
C VAL A 50 1.76 6.35 13.07
N ALA A 51 1.66 6.75 11.79
CA ALA A 51 2.29 6.07 10.67
C ALA A 51 3.82 5.94 10.80
N ILE A 52 4.48 6.84 11.53
CA ILE A 52 5.93 6.76 11.82
C ILE A 52 6.29 5.43 12.51
N SER A 53 5.37 4.87 13.31
CA SER A 53 5.57 3.57 13.96
C SER A 53 5.81 2.44 12.97
N GLY A 54 5.24 2.52 11.76
CA GLY A 54 5.48 1.56 10.68
C GLY A 54 6.95 1.54 10.25
N ALA A 55 7.58 2.69 10.10
CA ALA A 55 9.00 2.79 9.78
C ALA A 55 9.88 2.29 10.94
N LEU A 56 9.50 2.56 12.19
CA LEU A 56 10.19 2.03 13.36
C LEU A 56 10.13 0.49 13.41
N LEU A 57 8.98 -0.10 13.06
CA LEU A 57 8.86 -1.56 12.96
C LEU A 57 9.83 -2.14 11.93
N VAL A 58 10.02 -1.49 10.78
CA VAL A 58 11.03 -1.90 9.78
C VAL A 58 12.43 -1.88 10.37
N TYR A 59 12.77 -0.83 11.12
CA TYR A 59 14.09 -0.71 11.77
C TYR A 59 14.35 -1.86 12.75
N PHE A 60 13.38 -2.22 13.60
CA PHE A 60 13.55 -3.28 14.59
C PHE A 60 13.50 -4.69 13.98
N LEU A 61 12.65 -4.93 12.99
CA LEU A 61 12.50 -6.23 12.34
C LEU A 61 13.63 -6.51 11.32
N GLY A 62 14.10 -5.50 10.61
CA GLY A 62 15.09 -5.64 9.57
C GLY A 62 14.70 -6.70 8.54
N THR A 63 15.63 -7.57 8.17
CA THR A 63 15.40 -8.66 7.20
C THR A 63 15.32 -10.05 7.85
N ARG A 64 15.05 -10.12 9.16
CA ARG A 64 15.07 -11.40 9.93
C ARG A 64 14.07 -12.43 9.39
N PHE A 65 12.96 -11.98 8.83
CA PHE A 65 11.89 -12.82 8.28
C PHE A 65 11.86 -12.83 6.74
N GLY A 66 12.98 -12.44 6.11
CA GLY A 66 13.00 -12.20 4.67
C GLY A 66 12.25 -10.91 4.29
N ARG A 67 11.81 -10.80 3.04
CA ARG A 67 11.08 -9.62 2.55
C ARG A 67 9.63 -9.91 2.20
N ALA A 68 9.34 -11.08 1.64
CA ALA A 68 7.99 -11.43 1.22
C ALA A 68 7.02 -11.62 2.38
N VAL A 69 7.47 -12.18 3.53
CA VAL A 69 6.61 -12.38 4.71
C VAL A 69 6.14 -11.04 5.31
N PRO A 70 7.01 -10.06 5.59
CA PRO A 70 6.57 -8.72 6.01
C PRO A 70 5.64 -8.05 4.99
N ILE A 71 5.90 -8.18 3.69
CA ILE A 71 5.03 -7.63 2.64
C ILE A 71 3.65 -8.29 2.72
N LEU A 72 3.57 -9.61 2.81
CA LEU A 72 2.30 -10.33 2.91
C LEU A 72 1.50 -9.87 4.13
N ILE A 73 2.12 -9.82 5.32
CA ILE A 73 1.45 -9.36 6.54
C ILE A 73 0.99 -7.90 6.39
N GLY A 74 1.88 -7.03 5.90
CA GLY A 74 1.56 -5.62 5.70
C GLY A 74 0.40 -5.40 4.72
N THR A 75 0.37 -6.15 3.61
CA THR A 75 -0.71 -6.03 2.61
C THR A 75 -2.02 -6.64 3.07
N LEU A 76 -2.00 -7.73 3.85
CA LEU A 76 -3.21 -8.30 4.46
C LEU A 76 -3.83 -7.32 5.46
N ILE A 77 -3.02 -6.71 6.32
CA ILE A 77 -3.48 -5.70 7.27
C ILE A 77 -3.97 -4.46 6.50
N ALA A 78 -3.18 -3.94 5.54
CA ALA A 78 -3.57 -2.80 4.73
C ALA A 78 -4.90 -3.03 4.01
N GLY A 79 -5.08 -4.17 3.36
CA GLY A 79 -6.32 -4.54 2.66
C GLY A 79 -7.51 -4.63 3.61
N SER A 80 -7.33 -5.28 4.76
CA SER A 80 -8.40 -5.40 5.78
C SER A 80 -8.84 -4.03 6.30
N PHE A 81 -7.89 -3.13 6.61
CA PHE A 81 -8.23 -1.81 7.13
C PHE A 81 -8.70 -0.84 6.02
N THR A 82 -8.23 -1.00 4.79
CA THR A 82 -8.83 -0.30 3.63
C THR A 82 -10.29 -0.71 3.42
N PHE A 83 -10.61 -1.99 3.58
CA PHE A 83 -11.99 -2.47 3.49
C PHE A 83 -12.91 -1.88 4.58
N LEU A 84 -12.37 -1.53 5.76
CA LEU A 84 -13.14 -0.89 6.82
C LEU A 84 -13.67 0.50 6.44
N PHE A 85 -13.16 1.15 5.40
CA PHE A 85 -13.73 2.41 4.91
C PHE A 85 -15.19 2.27 4.41
N HIS A 86 -15.68 1.04 4.19
CA HIS A 86 -17.11 0.81 3.95
C HIS A 86 -17.99 1.21 5.15
N TRP A 87 -17.42 1.27 6.36
CA TRP A 87 -18.10 1.70 7.59
C TRP A 87 -17.57 3.05 8.06
N SER A 88 -17.25 3.95 7.12
CA SER A 88 -16.73 5.31 7.40
C SER A 88 -17.68 6.18 8.23
N GLN A 89 -18.97 5.86 8.30
CA GLN A 89 -19.93 6.49 9.19
C GLN A 89 -19.64 6.26 10.69
N ILE A 90 -18.85 5.23 11.01
CA ILE A 90 -18.41 4.96 12.39
C ILE A 90 -17.06 5.64 12.61
N GLU A 91 -17.07 6.75 13.35
CA GLU A 91 -15.91 7.63 13.56
C GLU A 91 -14.66 6.88 14.02
N SER A 92 -14.81 5.96 14.98
CA SER A 92 -13.68 5.17 15.48
C SER A 92 -13.08 4.24 14.43
N LEU A 93 -13.91 3.61 13.58
CA LEU A 93 -13.42 2.77 12.48
C LEU A 93 -12.75 3.62 11.40
N PHE A 94 -13.32 4.79 11.08
CA PHE A 94 -12.72 5.71 10.13
C PHE A 94 -11.33 6.18 10.59
N PHE A 95 -11.19 6.55 11.88
CA PHE A 95 -9.90 6.92 12.46
C PHE A 95 -8.90 5.76 12.40
N VAL A 96 -9.27 4.57 12.89
CA VAL A 96 -8.39 3.40 12.95
C VAL A 96 -7.98 2.94 11.56
N ALA A 97 -8.89 2.95 10.58
CA ALA A 97 -8.58 2.62 9.20
C ALA A 97 -7.49 3.56 8.64
N ASN A 98 -7.64 4.88 8.82
CA ASN A 98 -6.64 5.86 8.39
C ASN A 98 -5.28 5.65 9.07
N ALA A 99 -5.26 5.46 10.39
CA ALA A 99 -4.02 5.28 11.14
C ALA A 99 -3.28 4.00 10.70
N ILE A 100 -4.00 2.87 10.62
CA ILE A 100 -3.38 1.58 10.29
C ILE A 100 -2.95 1.50 8.81
N THR A 101 -3.70 2.07 7.87
CA THR A 101 -3.28 2.15 6.47
C THR A 101 -2.00 2.99 6.33
N GLY A 102 -1.86 4.08 7.10
CA GLY A 102 -0.62 4.85 7.16
C GLY A 102 0.56 4.06 7.73
N VAL A 103 0.35 3.34 8.85
CA VAL A 103 1.37 2.46 9.45
C VAL A 103 1.82 1.38 8.47
N THR A 104 0.87 0.69 7.83
CA THR A 104 1.17 -0.38 6.88
C THR A 104 1.86 0.14 5.62
N TRP A 105 1.55 1.36 5.17
CA TRP A 105 2.26 2.00 4.08
C TRP A 105 3.74 2.24 4.44
N ALA A 106 4.01 2.88 5.58
CA ALA A 106 5.36 3.15 6.05
C ALA A 106 6.16 1.87 6.35
N PHE A 107 5.46 0.79 6.73
CA PHE A 107 6.04 -0.52 6.98
C PHE A 107 6.35 -1.29 5.68
N THR A 108 5.42 -1.34 4.72
CA THR A 108 5.49 -2.26 3.58
C THR A 108 6.37 -1.73 2.43
N VAL A 109 6.37 -0.41 2.19
CA VAL A 109 7.13 0.20 1.08
C VAL A 109 8.62 -0.12 1.13
N PRO A 110 9.33 0.00 2.28
CA PRO A 110 10.74 -0.37 2.36
C PRO A 110 11.01 -1.84 2.01
N TYR A 111 10.14 -2.76 2.40
CA TYR A 111 10.28 -4.18 2.05
C TYR A 111 10.04 -4.44 0.56
N LEU A 112 9.07 -3.75 -0.06
CA LEU A 112 8.83 -3.84 -1.51
C LEU A 112 10.02 -3.32 -2.31
N LEU A 113 10.58 -2.16 -1.94
CA LEU A 113 11.80 -1.64 -2.55
C LEU A 113 12.99 -2.58 -2.32
N GLY A 114 13.11 -3.11 -1.11
CA GLY A 114 14.11 -4.12 -0.77
C GLY A 114 13.96 -5.40 -1.59
N LEU A 115 12.72 -5.85 -1.84
CA LEU A 115 12.45 -7.01 -2.71
C LEU A 115 12.90 -6.73 -4.15
N CYS A 116 12.59 -5.56 -4.72
CA CYS A 116 13.08 -5.17 -6.04
C CYS A 116 14.62 -5.15 -6.08
N ALA A 117 15.27 -4.68 -5.02
CA ALA A 117 16.73 -4.62 -4.94
C ALA A 117 17.39 -6.01 -4.92
N THR A 118 16.69 -7.07 -4.49
CA THR A 118 17.26 -8.44 -4.56
C THR A 118 17.48 -8.95 -5.97
N PHE A 119 16.81 -8.38 -6.95
CA PHE A 119 16.90 -8.77 -8.36
C PHE A 119 17.81 -7.83 -9.18
N ASP A 120 18.52 -6.95 -8.49
CA ASP A 120 19.29 -5.88 -9.13
C ASP A 120 20.80 -6.19 -9.11
N GLU A 121 21.34 -6.54 -10.28
CA GLU A 121 22.77 -6.79 -10.45
C GLU A 121 23.58 -5.52 -10.79
N HIS A 122 22.91 -4.46 -11.32
CA HIS A 122 23.60 -3.30 -11.91
C HIS A 122 22.98 -1.94 -11.53
N GLY A 123 22.14 -1.86 -10.50
CA GLY A 123 21.46 -0.63 -10.07
C GLY A 123 20.23 -0.24 -10.92
N ARG A 124 19.92 -0.99 -11.99
CA ARG A 124 18.85 -0.64 -12.94
C ARG A 124 17.45 -0.92 -12.39
N VAL A 125 17.28 -2.05 -11.72
CA VAL A 125 15.96 -2.46 -11.17
C VAL A 125 15.56 -1.51 -10.05
N VAL A 126 16.49 -1.08 -9.20
CA VAL A 126 16.22 -0.14 -8.11
C VAL A 126 15.81 1.23 -8.63
N VAL A 127 16.50 1.75 -9.66
CA VAL A 127 16.12 3.02 -10.32
C VAL A 127 14.73 2.92 -10.93
N PHE A 128 14.45 1.80 -11.63
CA PHE A 128 13.14 1.57 -12.22
C PHE A 128 12.05 1.37 -11.18
N ALA A 129 12.36 0.72 -10.05
CA ALA A 129 11.44 0.60 -8.92
C ALA A 129 11.04 1.97 -8.34
N GLY A 130 12.00 2.90 -8.24
CA GLY A 130 11.71 4.29 -7.87
C GLY A 130 10.72 4.96 -8.82
N PHE A 131 10.90 4.79 -10.13
CA PHE A 131 9.98 5.31 -11.15
C PHE A 131 8.60 4.65 -11.05
N ILE A 132 8.53 3.31 -10.99
CA ILE A 132 7.29 2.54 -10.86
C ILE A 132 6.52 2.92 -9.59
N SER A 133 7.22 3.13 -8.47
CA SER A 133 6.62 3.59 -7.22
C SER A 133 5.91 4.94 -7.42
N LYS A 134 6.53 5.90 -8.09
CA LYS A 134 5.93 7.21 -8.38
C LYS A 134 4.76 7.11 -9.37
N MET A 135 4.88 6.24 -10.38
CA MET A 135 3.79 5.97 -11.32
C MET A 135 2.58 5.36 -10.59
N GLY A 136 2.80 4.44 -9.63
CA GLY A 136 1.71 3.90 -8.80
C GLY A 136 1.01 5.00 -7.99
N LEU A 137 1.79 5.85 -7.30
CA LEU A 137 1.24 6.99 -6.54
C LEU A 137 0.39 7.93 -7.42
N ALA A 138 0.82 8.20 -8.66
CA ALA A 138 0.09 9.07 -9.58
C ALA A 138 -1.15 8.38 -10.18
N SER A 139 -1.08 7.07 -10.43
CA SER A 139 -2.17 6.30 -11.05
C SER A 139 -3.36 6.08 -10.11
N GLY A 140 -3.12 5.95 -8.81
CA GLY A 140 -4.18 5.75 -7.81
C GLY A 140 -5.26 6.81 -7.84
N PRO A 141 -4.93 8.10 -7.65
CA PRO A 141 -5.89 9.21 -7.71
C PRO A 141 -6.59 9.31 -9.07
N LEU A 142 -5.86 9.06 -10.17
CA LEU A 142 -6.42 9.06 -11.52
C LEU A 142 -7.51 7.99 -11.69
N ILE A 143 -7.24 6.77 -11.23
CA ILE A 143 -8.23 5.68 -11.22
C ILE A 143 -9.39 6.05 -10.31
N GLY A 144 -9.11 6.60 -9.12
CA GLY A 144 -10.13 7.11 -8.20
C GLY A 144 -11.06 8.12 -8.86
N ALA A 145 -10.52 9.09 -9.58
CA ALA A 145 -11.31 10.09 -10.31
C ALA A 145 -12.25 9.46 -11.35
N MET A 146 -11.85 8.35 -11.98
CA MET A 146 -12.67 7.64 -12.97
C MET A 146 -13.78 6.80 -12.35
N VAL A 147 -13.63 6.32 -11.11
CA VAL A 147 -14.55 5.34 -10.51
C VAL A 147 -15.39 5.88 -9.36
N VAL A 148 -14.97 6.98 -8.71
CA VAL A 148 -15.74 7.58 -7.60
C VAL A 148 -17.02 8.28 -8.12
N GLY A 149 -16.96 8.89 -9.32
CA GLY A 149 -18.13 9.49 -9.96
C GLY A 149 -18.92 10.40 -9.01
N ASP A 150 -20.23 10.16 -8.88
CA ASP A 150 -21.16 10.95 -8.07
C ASP A 150 -21.08 10.64 -6.53
N GLY A 151 -19.88 10.38 -6.01
CA GLY A 151 -19.66 10.14 -4.57
C GLY A 151 -19.79 8.68 -4.14
N ASN A 152 -19.77 7.72 -5.07
CA ASN A 152 -19.76 6.29 -4.72
C ASN A 152 -18.34 5.79 -4.48
N PHE A 153 -17.90 5.82 -3.23
CA PHE A 153 -16.58 5.36 -2.82
C PHE A 153 -16.43 3.83 -2.77
N THR A 154 -17.51 3.07 -2.87
CA THR A 154 -17.49 1.59 -2.78
C THR A 154 -16.52 0.98 -3.78
N THR A 155 -16.56 1.45 -5.03
CA THR A 155 -15.72 0.89 -6.11
C THR A 155 -14.23 1.09 -5.85
N ILE A 156 -13.81 2.31 -5.45
CA ILE A 156 -12.40 2.58 -5.18
C ILE A 156 -11.89 1.82 -3.95
N ILE A 157 -12.71 1.68 -2.91
CA ILE A 157 -12.37 0.88 -1.71
C ILE A 157 -12.15 -0.59 -2.11
N ASN A 158 -13.06 -1.17 -2.91
CA ASN A 158 -12.95 -2.55 -3.35
C ASN A 158 -11.74 -2.78 -4.28
N LEU A 159 -11.49 -1.86 -5.22
CA LEU A 159 -10.33 -1.94 -6.10
C LEU A 159 -9.02 -1.84 -5.30
N ALA A 160 -8.94 -0.90 -4.37
CA ALA A 160 -7.76 -0.74 -3.53
C ALA A 160 -7.52 -1.97 -2.64
N THR A 161 -8.57 -2.49 -1.99
CA THR A 161 -8.49 -3.72 -1.20
C THR A 161 -7.98 -4.89 -2.03
N THR A 162 -8.56 -5.10 -3.22
CA THR A 162 -8.15 -6.18 -4.13
C THR A 162 -6.70 -5.99 -4.59
N GLY A 163 -6.30 -4.78 -4.96
CA GLY A 163 -4.93 -4.47 -5.37
C GLY A 163 -3.90 -4.71 -4.27
N LEU A 164 -4.23 -4.39 -3.00
CA LEU A 164 -3.37 -4.68 -1.85
C LEU A 164 -3.19 -6.19 -1.63
N LEU A 165 -4.26 -6.97 -1.73
CA LEU A 165 -4.18 -8.44 -1.58
C LEU A 165 -3.39 -9.06 -2.74
N LEU A 166 -3.60 -8.61 -3.98
CA LEU A 166 -2.83 -9.05 -5.13
C LEU A 166 -1.35 -8.69 -5.01
N CYS A 167 -1.01 -7.54 -4.45
CA CYS A 167 0.37 -7.16 -4.16
C CYS A 167 1.08 -8.20 -3.29
N GLY A 168 0.45 -8.64 -2.20
CA GLY A 168 1.00 -9.68 -1.33
C GLY A 168 1.24 -11.00 -2.07
N ALA A 169 0.27 -11.42 -2.90
CA ALA A 169 0.40 -12.63 -3.71
C ALA A 169 1.55 -12.53 -4.73
N LEU A 170 1.68 -11.39 -5.41
CA LEU A 170 2.76 -11.17 -6.38
C LEU A 170 4.15 -11.13 -5.70
N ALA A 171 4.26 -10.55 -4.52
CA ALA A 171 5.51 -10.51 -3.77
C ALA A 171 5.99 -11.93 -3.36
N ILE A 172 5.07 -12.76 -2.87
CA ILE A 172 5.36 -14.18 -2.58
C ILE A 172 5.77 -14.91 -3.85
N TRP A 173 5.04 -14.71 -4.94
CA TRP A 173 5.37 -15.36 -6.21
C TRP A 173 6.74 -14.94 -6.75
N ALA A 174 7.10 -13.66 -6.63
CA ALA A 174 8.42 -13.17 -7.00
C ALA A 174 9.53 -13.89 -6.23
N GLU A 175 9.41 -14.03 -4.91
CA GLU A 175 10.40 -14.71 -4.09
C GLU A 175 10.50 -16.21 -4.39
N VAL A 176 9.37 -16.90 -4.53
CA VAL A 176 9.35 -18.33 -4.86
C VAL A 176 9.95 -18.59 -6.25
N SER A 177 9.62 -17.74 -7.22
CA SER A 177 10.19 -17.85 -8.58
C SER A 177 11.70 -17.64 -8.58
N ALA A 178 12.20 -16.67 -7.79
CA ALA A 178 13.64 -16.43 -7.68
C ALA A 178 14.40 -17.66 -7.15
N LYS A 179 13.87 -18.32 -6.12
CA LYS A 179 14.48 -19.55 -5.55
C LYS A 179 14.57 -20.65 -6.61
N LYS A 180 13.50 -20.87 -7.40
CA LYS A 180 13.50 -21.88 -8.48
C LYS A 180 14.52 -21.60 -9.60
N PHE A 181 14.88 -20.31 -9.83
CA PHE A 181 15.91 -19.97 -10.82
C PHE A 181 17.33 -20.10 -10.25
N ALA A 182 17.53 -19.95 -8.95
CA ALA A 182 18.80 -20.14 -8.29
C ALA A 182 19.21 -21.61 -8.16
N ASP A 183 18.21 -22.53 -8.11
CA ASP A 183 18.42 -23.99 -7.97
C ASP A 183 18.65 -24.70 -9.33
N ARG A 184 18.67 -23.94 -10.45
CA ARG A 184 18.94 -24.45 -11.81
C ARG A 184 20.30 -24.04 -12.33
#